data_80e843e2c22c9ac68d2097a190851b97
#
_entry.id   80e843e2c22c9ac68d2097a190851b97
#
_cell.length_a   1.000
_cell.length_b   1.000
_cell.length_c   1.000
_cell.angle_alpha   90.00
_cell.angle_beta   90.00
_cell.angle_gamma   90.00
#
_symmetry.space_group_name_H-M   'P 1'
#
loop_
_entity.id
_entity.type
_entity.pdbx_description
1 polymer ?
#
loop_
_entity_poly.entity_id
_entity_poly.type
_entity_poly.pdbx_seq_one_letter_code
_entity_poly.pdbx_strand_id
1 'polypeptide(L)'
;MSAEPQPKIGTRTVATVSVVVVVAGLAAGIFVVDFGSATPEPVAFDETVSVGLTLEDEMRLEDDERFDARIELPRAQVFYSQYPYVVGYYGVDSFVAAQRQPTHERRFGFPNTVYVTEYTDSGVELNDERLPVTEFAPDWTPADEAFYVVDSEARTTSGDAVLPFETRASAEAFADEYGGDVIDWADVLD
;
A
#
# COMPACT_ATOMS: atom_id res chain seq x y z
N MET A 1 -46.90 -54.32 23.40
CA MET A 1 -45.53 -53.77 23.58
C MET A 1 -45.34 -52.78 22.45
N SER A 2 -45.56 -51.52 22.78
CA SER A 2 -45.48 -50.39 21.80
C SER A 2 -44.09 -49.79 21.90
N ALA A 3 -43.42 -49.72 20.80
CA ALA A 3 -42.12 -49.06 20.67
C ALA A 3 -42.30 -47.56 20.47
N GLU A 4 -41.70 -46.77 21.33
CA GLU A 4 -41.68 -45.32 21.35
C GLU A 4 -40.63 -44.80 20.34
N PRO A 5 -40.94 -43.82 19.48
CA PRO A 5 -39.95 -43.29 18.57
C PRO A 5 -39.06 -42.24 19.24
N GLN A 6 -37.75 -42.42 19.11
CA GLN A 6 -36.70 -41.48 19.55
C GLN A 6 -36.70 -40.18 18.72
N PRO A 7 -36.53 -39.00 19.33
CA PRO A 7 -36.45 -37.74 18.59
C PRO A 7 -35.09 -37.58 17.91
N LYS A 8 -35.13 -37.29 16.62
CA LYS A 8 -33.95 -36.89 15.79
C LYS A 8 -33.48 -35.52 16.23
N ILE A 9 -32.24 -35.46 16.73
CA ILE A 9 -31.53 -34.21 17.00
C ILE A 9 -31.21 -33.54 15.68
N GLY A 10 -31.90 -32.45 15.37
CA GLY A 10 -31.61 -31.62 14.22
C GLY A 10 -30.32 -30.85 14.39
N THR A 11 -29.40 -31.05 13.46
CA THR A 11 -28.17 -30.28 13.33
C THR A 11 -28.52 -28.81 13.07
N ARG A 12 -28.30 -27.95 14.06
CA ARG A 12 -28.43 -26.50 13.90
C ARG A 12 -27.24 -26.02 13.08
N THR A 13 -27.49 -25.73 11.81
CA THR A 13 -26.58 -24.96 10.97
C THR A 13 -26.56 -23.53 11.51
N VAL A 14 -25.46 -23.16 12.12
CA VAL A 14 -25.18 -21.77 12.50
C VAL A 14 -24.82 -21.04 11.20
N ALA A 15 -25.78 -20.35 10.62
CA ALA A 15 -25.52 -19.42 9.54
C ALA A 15 -24.91 -18.16 10.15
N THR A 16 -23.61 -17.97 9.95
CA THR A 16 -22.93 -16.71 10.27
C THR A 16 -23.44 -15.66 9.28
N VAL A 17 -24.30 -14.76 9.72
CA VAL A 17 -24.76 -13.61 8.93
C VAL A 17 -23.66 -12.55 9.01
N SER A 18 -22.86 -12.43 7.95
CA SER A 18 -21.98 -11.28 7.75
C SER A 18 -22.84 -10.06 7.43
N VAL A 19 -22.95 -9.13 8.37
CA VAL A 19 -23.61 -7.85 8.15
C VAL A 19 -22.60 -6.92 7.47
N VAL A 20 -22.70 -6.81 6.15
CA VAL A 20 -22.03 -5.75 5.40
C VAL A 20 -22.82 -4.46 5.61
N VAL A 21 -22.31 -3.57 6.42
CA VAL A 21 -22.85 -2.21 6.56
C VAL A 21 -22.22 -1.35 5.47
N VAL A 22 -22.89 -1.23 4.33
CA VAL A 22 -22.57 -0.23 3.32
C VAL A 22 -23.18 1.09 3.79
N VAL A 23 -22.37 1.98 4.34
CA VAL A 23 -22.79 3.37 4.58
C VAL A 23 -22.51 4.14 3.30
N ALA A 24 -23.55 4.37 2.49
CA ALA A 24 -23.50 5.28 1.35
C ALA A 24 -23.45 6.72 1.90
N GLY A 25 -22.24 7.28 1.99
CA GLY A 25 -21.99 8.70 2.33
C GLY A 25 -21.44 9.41 1.11
N LEU A 26 -22.02 10.56 0.79
CA LEU A 26 -21.72 11.44 -0.33
C LEU A 26 -20.22 11.81 -0.40
N ALA A 27 -19.63 11.61 -1.59
CA ALA A 27 -18.43 12.26 -2.12
C ALA A 27 -17.15 12.19 -1.24
N ALA A 28 -16.72 11.00 -0.93
CA ALA A 28 -15.40 10.43 -0.77
C ALA A 28 -15.65 8.98 -0.35
N GLY A 29 -15.30 8.02 -1.18
CA GLY A 29 -15.51 6.60 -0.89
C GLY A 29 -14.62 6.18 0.27
N ILE A 30 -15.12 6.24 1.48
CA ILE A 30 -14.39 5.79 2.67
C ILE A 30 -14.78 4.34 2.88
N PHE A 31 -13.87 3.42 2.59
CA PHE A 31 -14.04 2.01 2.90
C PHE A 31 -13.71 1.74 4.37
N VAL A 32 -14.70 1.27 5.11
CA VAL A 32 -14.48 0.67 6.44
C VAL A 32 -14.14 -0.80 6.22
N VAL A 33 -12.91 -1.18 6.55
CA VAL A 33 -12.44 -2.55 6.41
C VAL A 33 -12.86 -3.35 7.64
N ASP A 34 -13.62 -4.44 7.42
CA ASP A 34 -13.94 -5.42 8.45
C ASP A 34 -12.74 -6.37 8.64
N PHE A 35 -12.00 -6.23 9.73
CA PHE A 35 -10.83 -7.05 10.06
C PHE A 35 -11.20 -8.49 10.50
N GLY A 36 -12.16 -9.12 9.88
CA GLY A 36 -12.51 -10.52 10.10
C GLY A 36 -11.64 -11.47 9.27
N SER A 37 -10.52 -11.94 9.80
CA SER A 37 -9.75 -13.15 9.42
C SER A 37 -9.23 -13.30 7.97
N ALA A 38 -9.42 -12.36 7.06
CA ALA A 38 -8.79 -12.33 5.74
C ALA A 38 -7.86 -11.12 5.65
N THR A 39 -6.71 -11.28 5.03
CA THR A 39 -5.83 -10.16 4.69
C THR A 39 -6.62 -9.23 3.77
N PRO A 40 -6.77 -7.94 4.10
CA PRO A 40 -7.52 -7.01 3.26
C PRO A 40 -6.78 -6.83 1.93
N GLU A 41 -7.52 -6.68 0.82
CA GLU A 41 -6.95 -6.34 -0.47
C GLU A 41 -6.64 -4.83 -0.56
N PRO A 42 -5.64 -4.40 -1.35
CA PRO A 42 -5.36 -2.99 -1.58
C PRO A 42 -6.56 -2.31 -2.27
N VAL A 43 -6.77 -1.05 -1.94
CA VAL A 43 -7.83 -0.23 -2.55
C VAL A 43 -7.24 0.75 -3.58
N ALA A 44 -8.07 1.43 -4.38
CA ALA A 44 -7.60 2.51 -5.23
C ALA A 44 -7.00 3.62 -4.35
N PHE A 45 -5.87 4.22 -4.78
CA PHE A 45 -5.13 5.13 -3.90
C PHE A 45 -5.91 6.41 -3.55
N ASP A 46 -6.77 6.87 -4.44
CA ASP A 46 -7.69 8.00 -4.23
C ASP A 46 -8.80 7.70 -3.20
N GLU A 47 -9.00 6.43 -2.85
CA GLU A 47 -9.91 6.01 -1.78
C GLU A 47 -9.24 5.99 -0.40
N THR A 48 -7.94 6.26 -0.32
CA THR A 48 -7.19 6.29 0.95
C THR A 48 -7.29 7.66 1.64
N VAL A 49 -7.01 7.67 2.94
CA VAL A 49 -6.72 8.92 3.68
C VAL A 49 -5.25 9.25 3.46
N SER A 50 -4.96 10.17 2.55
CA SER A 50 -3.59 10.52 2.18
C SER A 50 -2.83 11.24 3.30
N VAL A 51 -1.56 10.85 3.48
CA VAL A 51 -0.62 11.48 4.41
C VAL A 51 0.69 11.75 3.67
N GLY A 52 1.20 12.97 3.75
CA GLY A 52 2.54 13.33 3.28
C GLY A 52 2.62 14.39 2.20
N LEU A 53 1.85 14.32 1.12
CA LEU A 53 1.83 15.39 0.11
C LEU A 53 0.79 16.46 0.40
N THR A 54 1.06 17.69 -0.05
CA THR A 54 0.05 18.74 -0.13
C THR A 54 -0.73 18.60 -1.44
N LEU A 55 -1.95 19.15 -1.49
CA LEU A 55 -2.75 19.17 -2.72
C LEU A 55 -2.02 19.87 -3.89
N GLU A 56 -1.15 20.84 -3.57
CA GLU A 56 -0.34 21.56 -4.58
C GLU A 56 0.74 20.63 -5.19
N ASP A 57 1.32 19.74 -4.40
CA ASP A 57 2.31 18.78 -4.87
C ASP A 57 1.64 17.71 -5.76
N GLU A 58 0.45 17.23 -5.40
CA GLU A 58 -0.34 16.29 -6.22
C GLU A 58 -0.67 16.89 -7.60
N MET A 59 -1.22 18.11 -7.63
CA MET A 59 -1.58 18.81 -8.87
C MET A 59 -0.35 19.06 -9.77
N ARG A 60 0.81 19.32 -9.18
CA ARG A 60 2.05 19.55 -9.92
C ARG A 60 2.58 18.28 -10.60
N LEU A 61 2.34 17.11 -10.04
CA LEU A 61 2.73 15.82 -10.63
C LEU A 61 1.78 15.38 -11.74
N GLU A 62 0.49 15.71 -11.64
CA GLU A 62 -0.52 15.38 -12.65
C GLU A 62 -0.44 16.24 -13.91
N ASP A 63 0.06 17.50 -13.79
CA ASP A 63 0.08 18.50 -14.88
C ASP A 63 1.34 18.46 -15.75
N ASP A 64 2.30 17.54 -15.55
CA ASP A 64 3.51 17.50 -16.36
C ASP A 64 3.30 16.83 -17.72
N GLU A 65 2.61 17.54 -18.62
CA GLU A 65 2.34 17.13 -20.02
C GLU A 65 3.62 16.91 -20.88
N ARG A 66 4.82 17.04 -20.30
CA ARG A 66 6.10 16.97 -21.04
C ARG A 66 6.58 15.55 -21.28
N PHE A 67 5.92 14.54 -20.70
CA PHE A 67 6.35 13.16 -20.80
C PHE A 67 5.27 12.27 -21.41
N ASP A 68 5.66 11.46 -22.41
CA ASP A 68 4.85 10.32 -22.88
C ASP A 68 4.73 9.23 -21.80
N ALA A 69 5.63 9.25 -20.79
CA ALA A 69 5.65 8.38 -19.65
C ALA A 69 5.06 9.08 -18.41
N ARG A 70 4.35 8.33 -17.58
CA ARG A 70 3.73 8.84 -16.34
C ARG A 70 4.76 8.94 -15.23
N ILE A 71 4.77 10.07 -14.50
CA ILE A 71 5.45 10.14 -13.21
C ILE A 71 4.65 9.32 -12.20
N GLU A 72 5.25 8.26 -11.68
CA GLU A 72 4.65 7.40 -10.68
C GLU A 72 5.56 7.31 -9.47
N LEU A 73 5.25 8.10 -8.45
CA LEU A 73 5.98 8.03 -7.18
C LEU A 73 5.63 6.74 -6.43
N PRO A 74 6.60 6.16 -5.69
CA PRO A 74 6.31 5.03 -4.83
C PRO A 74 5.24 5.40 -3.80
N ARG A 75 4.25 4.53 -3.62
CA ARG A 75 3.13 4.73 -2.71
C ARG A 75 3.06 3.59 -1.72
N ALA A 76 2.51 3.84 -0.54
CA ALA A 76 2.15 2.80 0.40
C ALA A 76 0.70 2.95 0.87
N GLN A 77 0.03 1.81 1.09
CA GLN A 77 -1.29 1.72 1.73
C GLN A 77 -1.15 0.94 3.03
N VAL A 78 -1.70 1.47 4.10
CA VAL A 78 -1.56 0.87 5.42
C VAL A 78 -2.91 0.67 6.10
N PHE A 79 -3.14 -0.56 6.53
CA PHE A 79 -4.28 -0.97 7.33
C PHE A 79 -3.86 -1.03 8.79
N TYR A 80 -4.36 -0.10 9.61
CA TYR A 80 -3.98 0.02 11.01
C TYR A 80 -4.95 -0.68 11.96
N SER A 81 -4.43 -1.18 13.08
CA SER A 81 -5.22 -1.94 14.07
C SER A 81 -6.29 -1.12 14.81
N GLN A 82 -6.11 0.20 14.92
CA GLN A 82 -7.00 1.08 15.67
C GLN A 82 -7.58 2.20 14.80
N TYR A 83 -7.42 2.13 13.48
CA TYR A 83 -7.94 3.13 12.57
C TYR A 83 -8.76 2.46 11.46
N PRO A 84 -10.03 2.83 11.28
CA PRO A 84 -10.95 2.11 10.42
C PRO A 84 -10.80 2.42 8.93
N TYR A 85 -9.87 3.32 8.56
CA TYR A 85 -9.65 3.73 7.20
C TYR A 85 -8.27 3.29 6.72
N VAL A 86 -8.13 3.07 5.42
CA VAL A 86 -6.84 2.83 4.79
C VAL A 86 -6.09 4.16 4.71
N VAL A 87 -4.85 4.17 5.16
CA VAL A 87 -3.99 5.36 5.11
C VAL A 87 -3.03 5.23 3.94
N GLY A 88 -3.05 6.23 3.03
CA GLY A 88 -2.15 6.33 1.89
C GLY A 88 -0.96 7.23 2.19
N TYR A 89 0.23 6.79 1.76
CA TYR A 89 1.47 7.56 1.84
C TYR A 89 2.05 7.73 0.43
N TYR A 90 2.46 8.95 0.12
CA TYR A 90 3.27 9.24 -1.06
C TYR A 90 4.74 9.07 -0.70
N GLY A 91 5.23 7.85 -0.85
CA GLY A 91 6.57 7.42 -0.49
C GLY A 91 6.58 6.35 0.60
N VAL A 92 7.38 5.31 0.39
CA VAL A 92 7.70 4.31 1.43
C VAL A 92 8.50 4.98 2.55
N ASP A 93 9.40 5.90 2.20
CA ASP A 93 10.14 6.77 3.12
C ASP A 93 9.21 7.58 4.03
N SER A 94 8.14 8.15 3.48
CA SER A 94 7.13 8.91 4.23
C SER A 94 6.39 8.03 5.23
N PHE A 95 6.05 6.79 4.85
CA PHE A 95 5.49 5.81 5.77
C PHE A 95 6.45 5.49 6.92
N VAL A 96 7.70 5.16 6.60
CA VAL A 96 8.73 4.84 7.61
C VAL A 96 8.97 6.02 8.56
N ALA A 97 9.09 7.24 8.03
CA ALA A 97 9.23 8.45 8.83
C ALA A 97 8.03 8.68 9.77
N ALA A 98 6.81 8.37 9.31
CA ALA A 98 5.62 8.46 10.14
C ALA A 98 5.64 7.42 11.28
N GLN A 99 6.05 6.17 11.00
CA GLN A 99 6.14 5.10 12.01
C GLN A 99 7.11 5.46 13.16
N ARG A 100 8.19 6.19 12.87
CA ARG A 100 9.17 6.62 13.88
C ARG A 100 8.65 7.73 14.81
N GLN A 101 7.48 8.30 14.54
CA GLN A 101 6.89 9.35 15.40
C GLN A 101 6.11 8.74 16.57
N PRO A 102 6.43 9.06 17.84
CA PRO A 102 5.75 8.48 19.02
C PRO A 102 4.24 8.77 19.10
N THR A 103 3.77 9.77 18.36
CA THR A 103 2.34 10.14 18.30
C THR A 103 1.57 9.31 17.29
N HIS A 104 2.26 8.71 16.31
CA HIS A 104 1.66 7.97 15.21
C HIS A 104 0.97 6.69 15.71
N GLU A 105 1.70 5.85 16.44
CA GLU A 105 1.17 4.64 17.04
C GLU A 105 -0.05 4.90 17.95
N ARG A 106 -0.01 5.98 18.73
CA ARG A 106 -1.15 6.37 19.59
C ARG A 106 -2.39 6.78 18.81
N ARG A 107 -2.22 7.26 17.59
CA ARG A 107 -3.31 7.72 16.73
C ARG A 107 -3.90 6.60 15.89
N PHE A 108 -3.08 5.76 15.32
CA PHE A 108 -3.47 4.77 14.31
C PHE A 108 -3.39 3.32 14.82
N GLY A 109 -2.62 3.06 15.88
CA GLY A 109 -2.27 1.71 16.32
C GLY A 109 -1.11 1.13 15.49
N PHE A 110 -1.00 -0.19 15.50
CA PHE A 110 0.04 -0.90 14.73
C PHE A 110 -0.41 -1.11 13.28
N PRO A 111 0.52 -1.08 12.30
CA PRO A 111 0.24 -1.52 10.95
C PRO A 111 -0.04 -3.03 10.94
N ASN A 112 -1.23 -3.43 10.47
CA ASN A 112 -1.61 -4.84 10.32
C ASN A 112 -1.19 -5.38 8.96
N THR A 113 -1.37 -4.57 7.93
CA THR A 113 -1.01 -4.91 6.54
C THR A 113 -0.50 -3.65 5.87
N VAL A 114 0.59 -3.78 5.14
CA VAL A 114 1.18 -2.71 4.34
C VAL A 114 1.30 -3.21 2.92
N TYR A 115 0.79 -2.45 1.96
CA TYR A 115 1.01 -2.63 0.54
C TYR A 115 1.85 -1.49 0.00
N VAL A 116 2.69 -1.79 -0.96
CA VAL A 116 3.50 -0.81 -1.69
C VAL A 116 3.28 -0.96 -3.19
N THR A 117 3.37 0.14 -3.94
CA THR A 117 3.43 0.05 -5.41
C THR A 117 4.80 -0.48 -5.82
N GLU A 118 4.83 -1.52 -6.66
CA GLU A 118 6.05 -2.16 -7.11
C GLU A 118 6.29 -1.94 -8.61
N TYR A 119 7.55 -1.93 -9.05
CA TYR A 119 7.95 -1.45 -10.37
C TYR A 119 8.45 -2.53 -11.32
N THR A 120 8.38 -3.82 -10.98
CA THR A 120 8.99 -4.94 -11.73
C THR A 120 8.65 -4.92 -13.22
N ASP A 121 7.37 -4.83 -13.56
CA ASP A 121 6.87 -4.87 -14.94
C ASP A 121 6.37 -3.50 -15.44
N SER A 122 6.66 -2.42 -14.72
CA SER A 122 6.15 -1.08 -15.04
C SER A 122 6.97 -0.35 -16.13
N GLY A 123 8.15 -0.86 -16.49
CA GLY A 123 9.09 -0.17 -17.38
C GLY A 123 9.63 1.12 -16.76
N VAL A 124 9.97 1.04 -15.45
CA VAL A 124 10.43 2.21 -14.70
C VAL A 124 11.79 2.72 -15.21
N GLU A 125 11.86 4.02 -15.45
CA GLU A 125 13.06 4.78 -15.75
C GLU A 125 13.11 6.06 -14.89
N LEU A 126 14.24 6.75 -14.85
CA LEU A 126 14.34 8.05 -14.21
C LEU A 126 14.36 9.18 -15.23
N ASN A 127 13.50 10.18 -15.03
CA ASN A 127 13.53 11.39 -15.85
C ASN A 127 14.71 12.31 -15.51
N ASP A 128 14.81 13.49 -16.15
CA ASP A 128 15.89 14.46 -15.92
C ASP A 128 15.92 14.99 -14.47
N GLU A 129 14.78 14.97 -13.76
CA GLU A 129 14.64 15.38 -12.35
C GLU A 129 14.87 14.21 -11.38
N ARG A 130 15.23 13.03 -11.91
CA ARG A 130 15.42 11.77 -11.15
C ARG A 130 14.14 11.22 -10.52
N LEU A 131 12.97 11.65 -11.01
CA LEU A 131 11.70 11.07 -10.60
C LEU A 131 11.42 9.78 -11.39
N PRO A 132 10.84 8.76 -10.76
CA PRO A 132 10.45 7.55 -11.47
C PRO A 132 9.31 7.83 -12.45
N VAL A 133 9.51 7.45 -13.70
CA VAL A 133 8.51 7.46 -14.76
C VAL A 133 8.30 6.05 -15.26
N THR A 134 7.07 5.71 -15.63
CA THR A 134 6.70 4.35 -15.99
C THR A 134 5.93 4.31 -17.29
N GLU A 135 6.11 3.23 -18.06
CA GLU A 135 5.30 2.94 -19.26
C GLU A 135 3.93 2.38 -18.84
N PHE A 136 3.90 1.52 -17.82
CA PHE A 136 2.70 0.90 -17.28
C PHE A 136 2.50 1.30 -15.81
N ALA A 137 1.24 1.30 -15.36
CA ALA A 137 0.94 1.57 -13.94
C ALA A 137 1.57 0.50 -13.06
N PRO A 138 2.28 0.87 -11.97
CA PRO A 138 2.78 -0.08 -11.00
C PRO A 138 1.65 -0.84 -10.32
N ASP A 139 1.89 -2.11 -10.02
CA ASP A 139 0.98 -2.96 -9.27
C ASP A 139 1.17 -2.81 -7.74
N TRP A 140 0.24 -3.37 -6.96
CA TRP A 140 0.33 -3.40 -5.50
C TRP A 140 0.85 -4.76 -5.03
N THR A 141 1.87 -4.75 -4.16
CA THR A 141 2.40 -5.96 -3.52
C THR A 141 2.45 -5.79 -2.00
N PRO A 142 2.33 -6.88 -1.20
CA PRO A 142 2.61 -6.83 0.23
C PRO A 142 4.05 -6.34 0.48
N ALA A 143 4.21 -5.40 1.41
CA ALA A 143 5.51 -4.78 1.66
C ALA A 143 6.60 -5.77 2.11
N ASP A 144 6.22 -6.82 2.84
CA ASP A 144 7.12 -7.87 3.32
C ASP A 144 7.49 -8.91 2.26
N GLU A 145 6.86 -8.85 1.08
CA GLU A 145 7.19 -9.69 -0.08
C GLU A 145 8.04 -8.95 -1.12
N ALA A 146 8.18 -7.62 -1.00
CA ALA A 146 8.94 -6.78 -1.93
C ALA A 146 10.43 -6.68 -1.58
N PHE A 147 11.24 -6.36 -2.60
CA PHE A 147 12.64 -5.96 -2.50
C PHE A 147 12.76 -4.47 -2.78
N TYR A 148 13.62 -3.78 -2.06
CA TYR A 148 13.69 -2.33 -2.10
C TYR A 148 15.06 -1.85 -2.59
N VAL A 149 15.05 -0.88 -3.50
CA VAL A 149 16.27 -0.15 -3.87
C VAL A 149 16.30 1.15 -3.09
N VAL A 150 17.36 1.33 -2.31
CA VAL A 150 17.65 2.52 -1.51
C VAL A 150 18.94 3.17 -1.96
N ASP A 151 19.16 4.44 -1.57
CA ASP A 151 20.39 5.20 -1.89
C ASP A 151 20.73 5.24 -3.40
N SER A 152 19.75 5.05 -4.28
CA SER A 152 19.88 5.21 -5.72
C SER A 152 19.81 6.69 -6.13
N GLU A 153 19.95 6.95 -7.44
CA GLU A 153 19.73 8.29 -7.99
C GLU A 153 18.25 8.72 -7.98
N ALA A 154 17.31 7.79 -7.71
CA ALA A 154 15.89 8.07 -7.70
C ALA A 154 15.48 9.03 -6.58
N ARG A 155 14.55 9.91 -6.91
CA ARG A 155 14.02 10.95 -6.01
C ARG A 155 12.50 10.87 -5.90
N THR A 156 12.02 11.35 -4.76
CA THR A 156 10.61 11.72 -4.56
C THR A 156 10.52 13.24 -4.38
N THR A 157 9.33 13.77 -4.21
CA THR A 157 9.14 15.19 -3.85
C THR A 157 9.67 15.52 -2.46
N SER A 158 9.88 14.52 -1.59
CA SER A 158 10.36 14.65 -0.21
C SER A 158 11.86 14.33 -0.05
N GLY A 159 12.52 13.77 -1.05
CA GLY A 159 13.94 13.42 -0.98
C GLY A 159 14.32 12.16 -1.75
N ASP A 160 15.18 11.34 -1.15
CA ASP A 160 15.62 10.07 -1.76
C ASP A 160 14.45 9.07 -1.82
N ALA A 161 14.30 8.41 -2.96
CA ALA A 161 13.25 7.42 -3.15
C ALA A 161 13.64 6.06 -2.58
N VAL A 162 12.66 5.37 -2.00
CA VAL A 162 12.72 3.93 -1.71
C VAL A 162 11.81 3.23 -2.71
N LEU A 163 12.40 2.52 -3.68
CA LEU A 163 11.66 1.92 -4.79
C LEU A 163 11.42 0.43 -4.57
N PRO A 164 10.15 -0.02 -4.44
CA PRO A 164 9.81 -1.43 -4.28
C PRO A 164 9.79 -2.17 -5.63
N PHE A 165 10.19 -3.44 -5.61
CA PHE A 165 10.12 -4.38 -6.72
C PHE A 165 9.61 -5.73 -6.21
N GLU A 166 8.78 -6.43 -6.98
CA GLU A 166 8.31 -7.77 -6.62
C GLU A 166 9.46 -8.80 -6.63
N THR A 167 10.42 -8.63 -7.53
CA THR A 167 11.55 -9.57 -7.63
C THR A 167 12.89 -8.92 -7.31
N ARG A 168 13.77 -9.67 -6.63
CA ARG A 168 15.14 -9.24 -6.38
C ARG A 168 15.91 -8.96 -7.67
N ALA A 169 15.67 -9.73 -8.72
CA ALA A 169 16.34 -9.55 -10.00
C ALA A 169 16.00 -8.20 -10.67
N SER A 170 14.74 -7.77 -10.56
CA SER A 170 14.31 -6.46 -11.07
C SER A 170 14.90 -5.31 -10.24
N ALA A 171 14.95 -5.47 -8.91
CA ALA A 171 15.60 -4.51 -8.03
C ALA A 171 17.10 -4.38 -8.32
N GLU A 172 17.82 -5.50 -8.51
CA GLU A 172 19.23 -5.52 -8.86
C GLU A 172 19.47 -4.88 -10.23
N ALA A 173 18.62 -5.14 -11.24
CA ALA A 173 18.74 -4.52 -12.55
C ALA A 173 18.57 -2.99 -12.49
N PHE A 174 17.64 -2.49 -11.69
CA PHE A 174 17.47 -1.06 -11.46
C PHE A 174 18.67 -0.47 -10.72
N ALA A 175 19.16 -1.13 -9.68
CA ALA A 175 20.33 -0.69 -8.92
C ALA A 175 21.62 -0.70 -9.77
N ASP A 176 21.77 -1.64 -10.69
CA ASP A 176 22.92 -1.68 -11.63
C ASP A 176 22.92 -0.46 -12.57
N GLU A 177 21.74 0.07 -12.93
CA GLU A 177 21.59 1.21 -13.83
C GLU A 177 21.67 2.56 -13.12
N TYR A 178 21.01 2.68 -11.96
CA TYR A 178 20.81 3.95 -11.25
C TYR A 178 21.50 4.02 -9.88
N GLY A 179 22.31 3.01 -9.56
CA GLY A 179 22.97 2.91 -8.27
C GLY A 179 22.04 2.47 -7.14
N GLY A 180 22.59 2.40 -5.95
CA GLY A 180 21.87 2.02 -4.74
C GLY A 180 22.11 0.61 -4.29
N ASP A 181 21.47 0.26 -3.17
CA ASP A 181 21.56 -1.04 -2.51
C ASP A 181 20.19 -1.73 -2.52
N VAL A 182 20.17 -3.05 -2.75
CA VAL A 182 18.95 -3.87 -2.66
C VAL A 182 18.81 -4.45 -1.28
N ILE A 183 17.73 -4.08 -0.58
CA ILE A 183 17.44 -4.52 0.79
C ILE A 183 16.07 -5.18 0.91
N ASP A 184 15.82 -5.85 2.01
CA ASP A 184 14.53 -6.45 2.36
C ASP A 184 13.70 -5.50 3.24
N TRP A 185 12.40 -5.77 3.40
CA TRP A 185 11.49 -4.95 4.19
C TRP A 185 11.94 -4.68 5.63
N ALA A 186 12.55 -5.68 6.28
CA ALA A 186 13.03 -5.52 7.66
C ALA A 186 14.10 -4.42 7.76
N ASP A 187 14.97 -4.32 6.75
CA ASP A 187 16.05 -3.32 6.71
C ASP A 187 15.51 -1.91 6.37
N VAL A 188 14.37 -1.82 5.66
CA VAL A 188 13.69 -0.53 5.38
C VAL A 188 13.15 0.10 6.66
N LEU A 189 12.76 -0.72 7.64
CA LEU A 189 12.17 -0.26 8.90
C LEU A 189 13.21 0.17 9.95
N ASP A 190 14.48 -0.29 9.83
CA ASP A 190 15.59 0.03 10.75
C ASP A 190 16.15 1.43 10.51
#